data_a03878c75017dc0e677ad81975d8f778
#
_entry.id   a03878c75017dc0e677ad81975d8f778
#
_cell.length_a   1.000
_cell.length_b   1.000
_cell.length_c   1.000
_cell.angle_alpha   90.00
_cell.angle_beta   90.00
_cell.angle_gamma   90.00
#
_symmetry.space_group_name_H-M   'P 1'
#
loop_
_entity.id
_entity.type
_entity.pdbx_description
1 polymer ?
#
loop_
_entity_poly.entity_id
_entity_poly.type
_entity_poly.pdbx_seq_one_letter_code
_entity_poly.pdbx_strand_id
1 'polypeptide(L)'
;MAIQKIVQSPIDAIEVYYDGFGEHRLIGYVILQNNRPVFGYDPSWLASGYELSPIEMRLQSKLYQGKHHSSQYLCGLIADSLPDGWGMLLMDRFFRKEISVAVNDVNVLHRLAYIGDRAMGALGFRPIHHSTTDDAELSLSQIAQANEKILSGQDSEILAELIVVGGSPQGARPKALVMFDIDTQTIRTDLKQAYQHDTHPDDTNHATPWLIKFPAQHEDKSVCLLEALYADMATQAGLVIPKHYYFNIDSNHAAFGVERFDRVSNGMSAQSQSNPTFERVHIHTLAGLLDLDFRLPSLEDRKSVV
;
A
#
# COMPACT_ATOMS: atom_id res chain seq x y z
N MET A 1 -7.12 24.09 -0.34
CA MET A 1 -7.87 24.55 -1.54
C MET A 1 -7.82 23.58 -2.72
N ALA A 2 -6.73 22.88 -3.02
CA ALA A 2 -6.69 21.92 -4.14
C ALA A 2 -7.53 20.66 -3.89
N ILE A 3 -7.52 20.11 -2.70
CA ILE A 3 -8.21 18.87 -2.33
C ILE A 3 -9.75 19.03 -2.30
N GLN A 4 -10.27 20.17 -1.83
CA GLN A 4 -11.71 20.44 -1.87
C GLN A 4 -12.29 20.48 -3.31
N LYS A 5 -11.51 20.90 -4.30
CA LYS A 5 -11.92 20.84 -5.70
C LYS A 5 -12.03 19.43 -6.26
N ILE A 6 -11.38 18.47 -5.68
CA ILE A 6 -11.17 17.13 -6.20
C ILE A 6 -12.40 16.23 -5.96
N VAL A 7 -12.98 16.27 -4.77
CA VAL A 7 -14.22 15.53 -4.48
C VAL A 7 -15.46 16.26 -5.01
N GLN A 8 -15.34 17.57 -5.28
CA GLN A 8 -16.38 18.36 -5.92
C GLN A 8 -16.40 18.21 -7.47
N SER A 9 -15.34 17.65 -8.07
CA SER A 9 -15.32 17.31 -9.49
C SER A 9 -15.57 15.82 -9.65
N PRO A 10 -16.56 15.39 -10.45
CA PRO A 10 -16.78 13.98 -10.70
C PRO A 10 -15.52 13.37 -11.32
N ILE A 11 -15.06 12.27 -10.74
CA ILE A 11 -14.04 11.44 -11.38
C ILE A 11 -14.79 10.42 -12.22
N ASP A 12 -14.73 10.58 -13.53
CA ASP A 12 -15.43 9.70 -14.46
C ASP A 12 -14.66 8.41 -14.76
N ALA A 13 -13.32 8.48 -14.68
CA ALA A 13 -12.44 7.34 -14.94
C ALA A 13 -11.14 7.46 -14.15
N ILE A 14 -10.56 6.30 -13.82
CA ILE A 14 -9.20 6.14 -13.29
C ILE A 14 -8.39 5.38 -14.32
N GLU A 15 -7.27 5.96 -14.73
CA GLU A 15 -6.23 5.27 -15.48
C GLU A 15 -5.42 4.38 -14.54
N VAL A 16 -5.18 3.13 -14.94
CA VAL A 16 -4.38 2.17 -14.19
C VAL A 16 -3.07 1.95 -14.91
N TYR A 17 -1.97 2.21 -14.23
CA TYR A 17 -0.61 2.08 -14.75
C TYR A 17 0.13 0.92 -14.11
N TYR A 18 1.00 0.30 -14.88
CA TYR A 18 2.07 -0.56 -14.41
C TYR A 18 3.34 0.28 -14.25
N ASP A 19 3.81 0.37 -13.02
CA ASP A 19 5.01 1.13 -12.62
C ASP A 19 6.11 0.19 -12.09
N GLY A 20 6.23 -1.03 -12.66
CA GLY A 20 7.18 -2.04 -12.21
C GLY A 20 8.47 -2.05 -13.04
N PHE A 21 9.59 -2.36 -12.40
CA PHE A 21 10.90 -2.50 -13.05
C PHE A 21 11.30 -1.31 -13.94
N GLY A 22 11.01 -0.09 -13.46
CA GLY A 22 11.31 1.15 -14.18
C GLY A 22 10.40 1.43 -15.37
N GLU A 23 9.43 0.58 -15.66
CA GLU A 23 8.42 0.84 -16.69
C GLU A 23 7.31 1.76 -16.17
N HIS A 24 6.71 2.53 -17.07
CA HIS A 24 5.49 3.29 -16.82
C HIS A 24 4.54 3.08 -17.99
N ARG A 25 3.60 2.16 -17.86
CA ARG A 25 2.73 1.73 -18.95
C ARG A 25 1.27 1.71 -18.54
N LEU A 26 0.42 2.28 -19.37
CA LEU A 26 -1.03 2.21 -19.19
C LEU A 26 -1.52 0.76 -19.35
N ILE A 27 -2.20 0.24 -18.30
CA ILE A 27 -2.83 -1.08 -18.33
C ILE A 27 -4.27 -0.98 -18.85
N GLY A 28 -4.99 0.06 -18.41
CA GLY A 28 -6.41 0.22 -18.74
C GLY A 28 -7.10 1.25 -17.86
N TYR A 29 -8.42 1.14 -17.77
CA TYR A 29 -9.26 2.15 -17.14
C TYR A 29 -10.30 1.51 -16.20
N VAL A 30 -10.53 2.14 -15.05
CA VAL A 30 -11.66 1.85 -14.16
C VAL A 30 -12.68 2.96 -14.31
N ILE A 31 -13.92 2.62 -14.65
CA ILE A 31 -15.05 3.56 -14.74
C ILE A 31 -16.22 3.05 -13.89
N LEU A 32 -17.19 3.91 -13.60
CA LEU A 32 -18.44 3.48 -12.98
C LEU A 32 -19.51 3.21 -14.05
N GLN A 33 -20.05 2.01 -14.04
CA GLN A 33 -21.22 1.63 -14.83
C GLN A 33 -22.35 1.21 -13.90
N ASN A 34 -23.47 1.90 -13.93
CA ASN A 34 -24.57 1.68 -12.98
C ASN A 34 -24.11 1.70 -11.50
N ASN A 35 -23.28 2.67 -11.17
CA ASN A 35 -22.68 2.88 -9.84
C ASN A 35 -21.79 1.70 -9.35
N ARG A 36 -21.31 0.85 -10.26
CA ARG A 36 -20.36 -0.22 -9.98
C ARG A 36 -19.11 -0.04 -10.83
N PRO A 37 -17.92 -0.27 -10.23
CA PRO A 37 -16.67 -0.17 -10.99
C PRO A 37 -16.57 -1.30 -12.01
N VAL A 38 -16.15 -0.96 -13.21
CA VAL A 38 -15.77 -1.91 -14.25
C VAL A 38 -14.40 -1.51 -14.78
N PHE A 39 -13.57 -2.50 -15.09
CA PHE A 39 -12.23 -2.31 -15.63
C PHE A 39 -12.17 -2.83 -17.06
N GLY A 40 -11.50 -2.08 -17.94
CA GLY A 40 -11.18 -2.51 -19.30
C GLY A 40 -9.70 -2.31 -19.59
N TYR A 41 -9.07 -3.31 -20.21
CA TYR A 41 -7.69 -3.20 -20.66
C TYR A 41 -7.53 -2.22 -21.83
N ASP A 42 -6.43 -1.46 -21.81
CA ASP A 42 -6.02 -0.65 -22.96
C ASP A 42 -5.57 -1.56 -24.13
N PRO A 43 -5.88 -1.22 -25.40
CA PRO A 43 -5.46 -2.02 -26.55
C PRO A 43 -3.95 -2.24 -26.64
N SER A 44 -3.14 -1.26 -26.24
CA SER A 44 -1.68 -1.38 -26.23
C SER A 44 -1.18 -2.38 -25.20
N TRP A 45 -1.84 -2.45 -24.04
CA TRP A 45 -1.55 -3.45 -23.02
C TRP A 45 -1.95 -4.86 -23.49
N LEU A 46 -3.13 -5.01 -24.09
CA LEU A 46 -3.57 -6.28 -24.67
C LEU A 46 -2.57 -6.82 -25.70
N ALA A 47 -2.03 -5.92 -26.55
CA ALA A 47 -1.05 -6.29 -27.57
C ALA A 47 0.32 -6.69 -26.98
N SER A 48 0.64 -6.30 -25.75
CA SER A 48 1.91 -6.63 -25.10
C SER A 48 2.02 -8.09 -24.67
N GLY A 49 0.90 -8.76 -24.39
CA GLY A 49 0.86 -10.13 -23.90
C GLY A 49 1.20 -10.27 -22.39
N TYR A 50 1.40 -9.18 -21.65
CA TYR A 50 1.69 -9.25 -20.22
C TYR A 50 0.44 -9.54 -19.39
N GLU A 51 0.31 -10.74 -18.86
CA GLU A 51 -0.79 -11.15 -17.97
C GLU A 51 -0.45 -10.93 -16.50
N LEU A 52 -1.04 -9.89 -15.87
CA LEU A 52 -0.86 -9.60 -14.45
C LEU A 52 -1.83 -10.40 -13.56
N SER A 53 -2.95 -10.86 -14.10
CA SER A 53 -3.99 -11.63 -13.39
C SER A 53 -4.56 -12.72 -14.30
N PRO A 54 -3.82 -13.83 -14.52
CA PRO A 54 -4.10 -14.77 -15.61
C PRO A 54 -5.31 -15.69 -15.39
N ILE A 55 -5.89 -15.72 -14.20
CA ILE A 55 -7.03 -16.62 -13.90
C ILE A 55 -8.35 -15.91 -14.20
N GLU A 56 -8.70 -14.87 -13.47
CA GLU A 56 -10.02 -14.20 -13.57
C GLU A 56 -9.99 -13.01 -14.55
N MET A 57 -8.82 -12.42 -14.81
CA MET A 57 -8.69 -11.24 -15.66
C MET A 57 -7.72 -11.46 -16.81
N ARG A 58 -7.94 -12.50 -17.60
CA ARG A 58 -7.13 -12.81 -18.80
C ARG A 58 -7.12 -11.63 -19.77
N LEU A 59 -6.06 -11.53 -20.57
CA LEU A 59 -5.93 -10.49 -21.61
C LEU A 59 -6.99 -10.66 -22.72
N GLN A 60 -8.14 -10.01 -22.54
CA GLN A 60 -9.26 -10.03 -23.47
C GLN A 60 -9.89 -8.64 -23.57
N SER A 61 -10.37 -8.29 -24.76
CA SER A 61 -11.13 -7.04 -24.99
C SER A 61 -12.56 -7.16 -24.46
N LYS A 62 -12.68 -7.17 -23.12
CA LYS A 62 -13.97 -7.17 -22.41
C LYS A 62 -13.85 -6.35 -21.12
N LEU A 63 -14.99 -6.02 -20.53
CA LEU A 63 -15.05 -5.37 -19.22
C LEU A 63 -15.02 -6.43 -18.11
N TYR A 64 -14.28 -6.12 -17.06
CA TYR A 64 -14.16 -6.92 -15.85
C TYR A 64 -14.81 -6.22 -14.67
N GLN A 65 -15.52 -6.95 -13.85
CA GLN A 65 -16.15 -6.46 -12.63
C GLN A 65 -15.92 -7.50 -11.53
N GLY A 66 -15.59 -7.03 -10.32
CA GLY A 66 -15.48 -7.91 -9.16
C GLY A 66 -16.85 -8.34 -8.65
N LYS A 67 -16.89 -9.49 -7.99
CA LYS A 67 -18.13 -10.14 -7.52
C LYS A 67 -18.50 -9.70 -6.10
N HIS A 68 -17.55 -9.22 -5.32
CA HIS A 68 -17.70 -9.09 -3.87
C HIS A 68 -17.83 -7.64 -3.40
N HIS A 69 -18.71 -7.42 -2.43
CA HIS A 69 -18.87 -6.13 -1.77
C HIS A 69 -17.62 -5.75 -0.96
N SER A 70 -16.93 -6.73 -0.37
CA SER A 70 -15.68 -6.53 0.39
C SER A 70 -14.57 -5.87 -0.43
N SER A 71 -14.54 -6.12 -1.75
CA SER A 71 -13.65 -5.45 -2.70
C SER A 71 -14.28 -4.20 -3.35
N GLN A 72 -15.43 -3.73 -2.86
CA GLN A 72 -16.23 -2.66 -3.46
C GLN A 72 -16.58 -2.96 -4.94
N TYR A 73 -16.76 -4.22 -5.29
CA TYR A 73 -17.00 -4.73 -6.66
C TYR A 73 -15.88 -4.42 -7.66
N LEU A 74 -14.68 -4.03 -7.19
CA LEU A 74 -13.50 -4.01 -8.03
C LEU A 74 -13.05 -5.42 -8.37
N CYS A 75 -12.57 -5.61 -9.58
CA CYS A 75 -11.89 -6.84 -9.97
C CYS A 75 -10.59 -7.02 -9.19
N GLY A 76 -10.22 -8.26 -8.91
CA GLY A 76 -9.19 -8.61 -7.96
C GLY A 76 -7.84 -7.94 -8.17
N LEU A 77 -7.39 -7.79 -9.42
CA LEU A 77 -6.13 -7.09 -9.76
C LEU A 77 -6.10 -5.66 -9.19
N ILE A 78 -7.21 -4.94 -9.30
CA ILE A 78 -7.31 -3.56 -8.85
C ILE A 78 -7.64 -3.50 -7.35
N ALA A 79 -8.48 -4.44 -6.89
CA ALA A 79 -8.92 -4.51 -5.50
C ALA A 79 -7.76 -4.68 -4.51
N ASP A 80 -6.72 -5.42 -4.90
CA ASP A 80 -5.51 -5.62 -4.08
C ASP A 80 -4.75 -4.33 -3.78
N SER A 81 -4.99 -3.26 -4.54
CA SER A 81 -4.38 -1.95 -4.29
C SER A 81 -5.15 -1.12 -3.26
N LEU A 82 -6.42 -1.48 -2.98
CA LEU A 82 -7.17 -0.80 -1.92
C LEU A 82 -6.73 -1.29 -0.55
N PRO A 83 -6.59 -0.38 0.42
CA PRO A 83 -6.41 -0.80 1.79
C PRO A 83 -7.69 -1.48 2.30
N ASP A 84 -7.54 -2.28 3.33
CA ASP A 84 -8.62 -2.77 4.16
C ASP A 84 -8.44 -2.30 5.61
N GLY A 85 -9.28 -2.74 6.51
CA GLY A 85 -9.15 -2.53 7.96
C GLY A 85 -8.56 -1.18 8.36
N TRP A 86 -7.29 -1.17 8.74
CA TRP A 86 -6.60 0.01 9.23
C TRP A 86 -6.48 1.14 8.19
N GLY A 87 -5.98 0.82 7.01
CA GLY A 87 -5.79 1.84 5.96
C GLY A 87 -7.11 2.45 5.50
N MET A 88 -8.19 1.66 5.45
CA MET A 88 -9.52 2.17 5.14
C MET A 88 -10.05 3.10 6.24
N LEU A 89 -9.82 2.76 7.52
CA LEU A 89 -10.18 3.62 8.65
C LEU A 89 -9.49 5.00 8.57
N LEU A 90 -8.20 5.01 8.27
CA LEU A 90 -7.43 6.25 8.07
C LEU A 90 -8.00 7.07 6.92
N MET A 91 -8.25 6.42 5.79
CA MET A 91 -8.78 7.06 4.59
C MET A 91 -10.17 7.67 4.83
N ASP A 92 -11.08 6.95 5.49
CA ASP A 92 -12.43 7.44 5.81
C ASP A 92 -12.40 8.64 6.77
N ARG A 93 -11.49 8.63 7.75
CA ARG A 93 -11.29 9.79 8.64
C ARG A 93 -10.75 10.99 7.90
N PHE A 94 -9.79 10.78 7.00
CA PHE A 94 -9.24 11.84 6.18
C PHE A 94 -10.30 12.51 5.29
N PHE A 95 -11.07 11.73 4.54
CA PHE A 95 -12.13 12.28 3.70
C PHE A 95 -13.13 13.09 4.51
N ARG A 96 -13.48 12.62 5.70
CA ARG A 96 -14.42 13.33 6.59
C ARG A 96 -13.83 14.61 7.14
N LYS A 97 -12.58 14.56 7.65
CA LYS A 97 -11.97 15.68 8.38
C LYS A 97 -11.39 16.75 7.45
N GLU A 98 -10.61 16.33 6.48
CA GLU A 98 -9.83 17.25 5.65
C GLU A 98 -10.62 17.73 4.41
N ILE A 99 -11.54 16.92 3.92
CA ILE A 99 -12.28 17.20 2.69
C ILE A 99 -13.75 17.57 2.99
N SER A 100 -14.20 17.32 4.23
CA SER A 100 -15.58 17.58 4.67
C SER A 100 -16.64 16.85 3.83
N VAL A 101 -16.31 15.65 3.33
CA VAL A 101 -17.20 14.80 2.54
C VAL A 101 -17.67 13.63 3.39
N ALA A 102 -18.97 13.35 3.33
CA ALA A 102 -19.51 12.18 3.99
C ALA A 102 -18.94 10.91 3.33
N VAL A 103 -18.58 9.91 4.14
CA VAL A 103 -17.97 8.66 3.66
C VAL A 103 -18.84 7.96 2.60
N ASN A 104 -20.16 8.11 2.69
CA ASN A 104 -21.11 7.56 1.72
C ASN A 104 -21.05 8.22 0.34
N ASP A 105 -20.50 9.42 0.25
CA ASP A 105 -20.35 10.15 -1.01
C ASP A 105 -18.98 9.85 -1.67
N VAL A 106 -18.09 9.15 -0.96
CA VAL A 106 -16.78 8.73 -1.46
C VAL A 106 -16.92 7.41 -2.19
N ASN A 107 -16.88 7.44 -3.51
CA ASN A 107 -16.87 6.22 -4.31
C ASN A 107 -15.45 5.62 -4.45
N VAL A 108 -15.37 4.46 -5.06
CA VAL A 108 -14.10 3.72 -5.22
C VAL A 108 -13.09 4.43 -6.12
N LEU A 109 -13.54 5.24 -7.10
CA LEU A 109 -12.61 6.01 -7.94
C LEU A 109 -11.90 7.09 -7.15
N HIS A 110 -12.58 7.76 -6.20
CA HIS A 110 -11.95 8.70 -5.29
C HIS A 110 -10.87 8.02 -4.44
N ARG A 111 -11.12 6.78 -3.97
CA ARG A 111 -10.17 6.00 -3.18
C ARG A 111 -8.94 5.61 -4.00
N LEU A 112 -9.12 5.15 -5.23
CA LEU A 112 -8.02 4.83 -6.15
C LEU A 112 -7.18 6.07 -6.48
N ALA A 113 -7.84 7.20 -6.81
CA ALA A 113 -7.16 8.46 -7.04
C ALA A 113 -6.36 8.93 -5.82
N TYR A 114 -6.89 8.70 -4.62
CA TYR A 114 -6.20 9.02 -3.37
C TYR A 114 -4.97 8.15 -3.14
N ILE A 115 -5.04 6.86 -3.46
CA ILE A 115 -3.88 5.95 -3.39
C ILE A 115 -2.81 6.37 -4.39
N GLY A 116 -3.19 6.70 -5.63
CA GLY A 116 -2.28 7.18 -6.66
C GLY A 116 -1.14 6.20 -6.93
N ASP A 117 0.10 6.64 -6.67
CA ASP A 117 1.33 5.85 -6.83
C ASP A 117 1.80 5.14 -5.55
N ARG A 118 1.07 5.29 -4.44
CA ARG A 118 1.43 4.73 -3.12
C ARG A 118 0.94 3.31 -2.90
N ALA A 119 0.28 2.68 -3.87
CA ALA A 119 -0.18 1.30 -3.76
C ALA A 119 0.97 0.33 -3.41
N MET A 120 0.63 -0.73 -2.69
CA MET A 120 1.51 -1.90 -2.60
C MET A 120 1.67 -2.51 -3.99
N GLY A 121 2.83 -3.13 -4.25
CA GLY A 121 3.13 -3.70 -5.57
C GLY A 121 3.45 -2.62 -6.63
N ALA A 122 3.12 -2.91 -7.88
CA ALA A 122 3.54 -2.12 -9.04
C ALA A 122 2.41 -1.38 -9.77
N LEU A 123 1.20 -1.32 -9.20
CA LEU A 123 0.10 -0.56 -9.81
C LEU A 123 0.12 0.90 -9.36
N GLY A 124 -0.20 1.80 -10.30
CA GLY A 124 -0.41 3.23 -10.07
C GLY A 124 -1.75 3.68 -10.65
N PHE A 125 -2.33 4.75 -10.11
CA PHE A 125 -3.65 5.25 -10.45
C PHE A 125 -3.60 6.74 -10.79
N ARG A 126 -4.28 7.16 -11.87
CA ARG A 126 -4.37 8.55 -12.31
C ARG A 126 -5.85 8.91 -12.60
N PRO A 127 -6.34 10.12 -12.32
CA PRO A 127 -5.56 11.23 -11.74
C PRO A 127 -5.12 10.94 -10.31
N ILE A 128 -3.95 11.46 -9.94
CA ILE A 128 -3.49 11.42 -8.56
C ILE A 128 -4.08 12.62 -7.82
N HIS A 129 -4.61 12.36 -6.66
CA HIS A 129 -4.97 13.39 -5.72
C HIS A 129 -3.91 13.45 -4.62
N HIS A 130 -2.95 14.33 -4.79
CA HIS A 130 -1.99 14.59 -3.75
C HIS A 130 -2.66 15.38 -2.62
N SER A 131 -2.53 14.87 -1.39
CA SER A 131 -2.58 15.76 -0.25
C SER A 131 -1.37 16.70 -0.35
N THR A 132 -1.58 17.99 -0.23
CA THR A 132 -0.51 19.00 -0.13
C THR A 132 0.17 18.99 1.24
N THR A 133 0.08 17.89 1.98
CA THR A 133 0.86 17.71 3.18
C THR A 133 2.30 17.54 2.75
N ASP A 134 3.12 18.50 3.10
CA ASP A 134 4.58 18.36 3.03
C ASP A 134 4.96 17.08 3.77
N ASP A 135 5.93 16.35 3.23
CA ASP A 135 6.44 15.13 3.83
C ASP A 135 7.02 15.47 5.22
N ALA A 136 6.20 15.40 6.25
CA ALA A 136 6.64 15.62 7.62
C ALA A 136 7.39 14.37 8.09
N GLU A 137 8.58 14.57 8.60
CA GLU A 137 9.36 13.48 9.18
C GLU A 137 8.76 13.08 10.53
N LEU A 138 8.23 11.85 10.62
CA LEU A 138 7.61 11.30 11.82
C LEU A 138 8.53 10.27 12.48
N SER A 139 8.66 10.35 13.80
CA SER A 139 9.27 9.29 14.60
C SER A 139 8.30 8.13 14.82
N LEU A 140 8.83 6.92 15.08
CA LEU A 140 7.98 5.76 15.46
C LEU A 140 7.15 6.03 16.71
N SER A 141 7.66 6.80 17.66
CA SER A 141 6.91 7.16 18.88
C SER A 141 5.69 8.02 18.54
N GLN A 142 5.84 9.02 17.66
CA GLN A 142 4.71 9.85 17.20
C GLN A 142 3.67 9.00 16.46
N ILE A 143 4.10 8.09 15.59
CA ILE A 143 3.21 7.17 14.87
C ILE A 143 2.48 6.25 15.85
N ALA A 144 3.17 5.66 16.83
CA ALA A 144 2.57 4.78 17.84
C ALA A 144 1.49 5.51 18.67
N GLN A 145 1.80 6.68 19.20
CA GLN A 145 0.87 7.50 19.98
C GLN A 145 -0.36 7.94 19.17
N ALA A 146 -0.14 8.32 17.91
CA ALA A 146 -1.23 8.70 17.02
C ALA A 146 -2.14 7.51 16.67
N ASN A 147 -1.55 6.31 16.48
CA ASN A 147 -2.30 5.08 16.28
C ASN A 147 -3.20 4.76 17.47
N GLU A 148 -2.72 4.90 18.71
CA GLU A 148 -3.53 4.71 19.92
C GLU A 148 -4.72 5.68 19.99
N LYS A 149 -4.50 6.97 19.71
CA LYS A 149 -5.57 7.97 19.64
C LYS A 149 -6.62 7.58 18.61
N ILE A 150 -6.19 7.17 17.42
CA ILE A 150 -7.10 6.75 16.36
C ILE A 150 -7.88 5.48 16.75
N LEU A 151 -7.22 4.48 17.32
CA LEU A 151 -7.87 3.25 17.76
C LEU A 151 -8.89 3.49 18.88
N SER A 152 -8.62 4.44 19.80
CA SER A 152 -9.56 4.83 20.86
C SER A 152 -10.70 5.75 20.38
N GLY A 153 -10.78 6.04 19.10
CA GLY A 153 -11.83 6.89 18.53
C GLY A 153 -11.55 8.39 18.58
N GLN A 154 -10.37 8.79 19.07
CA GLN A 154 -9.94 10.19 19.14
C GLN A 154 -9.34 10.65 17.80
N ASP A 155 -9.33 11.98 17.60
CA ASP A 155 -8.62 12.56 16.46
C ASP A 155 -7.12 12.67 16.74
N SER A 156 -6.34 12.55 15.67
CA SER A 156 -4.91 12.81 15.68
C SER A 156 -4.58 14.07 14.90
N GLU A 157 -3.65 14.88 15.43
CA GLU A 157 -3.16 16.07 14.74
C GLU A 157 -2.34 15.74 13.51
N ILE A 158 -1.69 14.57 13.50
CA ILE A 158 -0.86 14.08 12.40
C ILE A 158 -1.60 13.04 11.51
N LEU A 159 -2.93 13.16 11.42
CA LEU A 159 -3.74 12.21 10.65
C LEU A 159 -3.33 12.18 9.17
N ALA A 160 -3.06 13.33 8.59
CA ALA A 160 -2.70 13.43 7.17
C ALA A 160 -1.36 12.75 6.86
N GLU A 161 -0.37 12.91 7.73
CA GLU A 161 0.93 12.29 7.63
C GLU A 161 0.83 10.77 7.85
N LEU A 162 0.03 10.33 8.84
CA LEU A 162 -0.22 8.90 9.06
C LEU A 162 -0.84 8.21 7.86
N ILE A 163 -1.71 8.90 7.13
CA ILE A 163 -2.33 8.35 5.93
C ILE A 163 -1.31 8.16 4.83
N VAL A 164 -0.34 9.07 4.69
CA VAL A 164 0.73 8.95 3.71
C VAL A 164 1.55 7.68 3.96
N VAL A 165 1.91 7.42 5.20
CA VAL A 165 2.75 6.27 5.56
C VAL A 165 1.98 4.98 5.84
N GLY A 166 0.73 5.05 6.28
CA GLY A 166 -0.06 3.90 6.73
C GLY A 166 -1.31 3.57 5.93
N GLY A 167 -1.65 4.39 4.93
CA GLY A 167 -2.94 4.30 4.23
C GLY A 167 -3.05 3.26 3.11
N SER A 168 -1.95 2.66 2.65
CA SER A 168 -1.98 1.73 1.52
C SER A 168 -1.86 0.24 1.88
N PRO A 169 -1.14 -0.19 2.94
CA PRO A 169 -1.04 -1.61 3.25
C PRO A 169 -2.35 -2.22 3.74
N GLN A 170 -2.63 -3.45 3.33
CA GLN A 170 -3.78 -4.21 3.81
C GLN A 170 -3.59 -4.71 5.26
N GLY A 171 -4.69 -5.10 5.91
CA GLY A 171 -4.73 -5.67 7.26
C GLY A 171 -5.30 -4.74 8.33
N ALA A 172 -5.82 -5.34 9.41
CA ALA A 172 -6.58 -4.63 10.44
C ALA A 172 -5.71 -3.90 11.47
N ARG A 173 -4.45 -4.33 11.69
CA ARG A 173 -3.55 -3.70 12.65
C ARG A 173 -2.93 -2.42 12.10
N PRO A 174 -2.66 -1.42 12.97
CA PRO A 174 -1.91 -0.22 12.58
C PRO A 174 -0.56 -0.56 11.97
N LYS A 175 -0.23 0.13 10.89
CA LYS A 175 1.04 -0.08 10.19
C LYS A 175 1.49 1.18 9.47
N ALA A 176 2.80 1.24 9.19
CA ALA A 176 3.41 2.34 8.46
C ALA A 176 4.45 1.82 7.46
N LEU A 177 4.57 2.49 6.34
CA LEU A 177 5.66 2.32 5.38
C LEU A 177 6.74 3.35 5.69
N VAL A 178 7.97 2.89 5.80
CA VAL A 178 9.11 3.75 6.15
C VAL A 178 10.34 3.33 5.35
N MET A 179 11.32 4.21 5.29
CA MET A 179 12.69 3.86 4.98
C MET A 179 13.43 3.59 6.29
N PHE A 180 14.08 2.45 6.42
CA PHE A 180 14.82 2.08 7.61
C PHE A 180 16.23 1.62 7.25
N ASP A 181 17.21 2.20 7.92
CA ASP A 181 18.60 1.78 7.89
C ASP A 181 18.86 0.93 9.14
N ILE A 182 19.12 -0.36 8.94
CA ILE A 182 19.28 -1.32 10.02
C ILE A 182 20.59 -1.11 10.78
N ASP A 183 21.63 -0.58 10.12
CA ASP A 183 22.95 -0.39 10.70
C ASP A 183 23.00 0.85 11.60
N THR A 184 22.39 1.95 11.16
CA THR A 184 22.32 3.21 11.92
C THR A 184 21.06 3.30 12.78
N GLN A 185 20.07 2.40 12.59
CA GLN A 185 18.76 2.39 13.22
C GLN A 185 17.96 3.69 12.98
N THR A 186 18.21 4.34 11.87
CA THR A 186 17.49 5.56 11.47
C THR A 186 16.26 5.24 10.65
N ILE A 187 15.18 5.99 10.90
CA ILE A 187 13.90 5.85 10.21
C ILE A 187 13.54 7.16 9.54
N ARG A 188 13.03 7.05 8.30
CA ARG A 188 12.52 8.17 7.53
C ARG A 188 11.15 7.82 6.98
N THR A 189 10.25 8.80 6.97
CA THR A 189 8.88 8.66 6.49
C THR A 189 8.63 9.34 5.13
N ASP A 190 9.62 10.02 4.59
CA ASP A 190 9.61 10.68 3.29
C ASP A 190 9.76 9.67 2.13
N LEU A 191 8.73 8.93 1.84
CA LEU A 191 8.75 7.90 0.80
C LEU A 191 8.96 8.45 -0.61
N LYS A 192 8.67 9.73 -0.86
CA LYS A 192 8.82 10.34 -2.19
C LYS A 192 10.29 10.47 -2.61
N GLN A 193 11.15 10.91 -1.69
CA GLN A 193 12.58 11.01 -1.98
C GLN A 193 13.22 9.64 -2.21
N ALA A 194 12.71 8.60 -1.56
CA ALA A 194 13.22 7.25 -1.71
C ALA A 194 12.97 6.63 -3.10
N TYR A 195 11.97 7.14 -3.83
CA TYR A 195 11.57 6.63 -5.16
C TYR A 195 11.92 7.60 -6.30
N GLN A 196 12.40 8.83 -5.99
CA GLN A 196 12.79 9.82 -6.99
C GLN A 196 14.31 9.91 -7.08
N HIS A 197 14.83 10.14 -8.28
CA HIS A 197 16.25 10.20 -8.60
C HIS A 197 17.03 11.42 -8.03
N ASP A 198 16.39 12.27 -7.23
CA ASP A 198 17.02 13.44 -6.64
C ASP A 198 17.76 13.07 -5.35
N THR A 199 18.96 12.50 -5.52
CA THR A 199 19.85 12.18 -4.41
C THR A 199 20.87 13.29 -4.23
N HIS A 200 20.98 13.84 -3.01
CA HIS A 200 22.11 14.66 -2.63
C HIS A 200 23.40 13.79 -2.64
N PRO A 201 24.50 14.23 -3.24
CA PRO A 201 25.73 13.44 -3.37
C PRO A 201 26.38 12.98 -2.06
N ASP A 202 25.99 13.58 -0.93
CA ASP A 202 26.57 13.30 0.40
C ASP A 202 25.74 12.30 1.22
N ASP A 203 24.64 11.76 0.69
CA ASP A 203 23.75 10.87 1.43
C ASP A 203 24.23 9.41 1.32
N THR A 204 25.07 8.98 2.25
CA THR A 204 25.55 7.57 2.40
C THR A 204 24.47 6.67 3.00
N ASN A 205 23.20 6.95 2.73
CA ASN A 205 22.07 6.31 3.38
C ASN A 205 21.80 4.92 2.79
N HIS A 206 21.99 3.88 3.61
CA HIS A 206 21.68 2.47 3.27
C HIS A 206 20.25 2.07 3.63
N ALA A 207 19.35 3.03 3.86
CA ALA A 207 17.98 2.76 4.23
C ALA A 207 17.24 2.00 3.10
N THR A 208 16.50 0.97 3.48
CA THR A 208 15.65 0.17 2.60
C THR A 208 14.17 0.36 2.95
N PRO A 209 13.23 0.05 2.04
CA PRO A 209 11.81 0.16 2.30
C PRO A 209 11.31 -0.92 3.28
N TRP A 210 10.60 -0.52 4.34
CA TRP A 210 10.06 -1.41 5.37
C TRP A 210 8.57 -1.20 5.60
N LEU A 211 7.91 -2.26 6.03
CA LEU A 211 6.57 -2.24 6.59
C LEU A 211 6.67 -2.44 8.10
N ILE A 212 6.25 -1.45 8.87
CA ILE A 212 6.22 -1.48 10.33
C ILE A 212 4.80 -1.76 10.80
N LYS A 213 4.63 -2.71 11.72
CA LYS A 213 3.34 -3.09 12.33
C LYS A 213 3.34 -2.74 13.81
N PHE A 214 2.24 -2.19 14.29
CA PHE A 214 2.02 -1.83 15.68
C PHE A 214 0.92 -2.72 16.29
N PRO A 215 0.84 -2.81 17.62
CA PRO A 215 -0.26 -3.51 18.30
C PRO A 215 -1.62 -2.95 17.88
N ALA A 216 -2.63 -3.83 17.85
CA ALA A 216 -4.02 -3.42 17.72
C ALA A 216 -4.57 -2.89 19.06
N GLN A 217 -5.80 -2.38 19.04
CA GLN A 217 -6.46 -1.95 20.27
C GLN A 217 -6.57 -3.11 21.27
N HIS A 218 -6.19 -2.85 22.53
CA HIS A 218 -6.17 -3.84 23.62
C HIS A 218 -5.14 -4.98 23.47
N GLU A 219 -4.22 -4.89 22.53
CA GLU A 219 -3.06 -5.79 22.46
C GLU A 219 -1.88 -5.21 23.26
N ASP A 220 -1.18 -6.08 23.99
CA ASP A 220 0.08 -5.73 24.63
C ASP A 220 1.21 -5.60 23.61
N LYS A 221 2.18 -4.74 23.87
CA LYS A 221 3.32 -4.53 22.97
C LYS A 221 4.16 -5.79 22.70
N SER A 222 4.05 -6.81 23.56
CA SER A 222 4.73 -8.10 23.38
C SER A 222 4.28 -8.86 22.12
N VAL A 223 3.13 -8.54 21.53
CA VAL A 223 2.70 -9.14 20.25
C VAL A 223 3.70 -8.86 19.13
N CYS A 224 4.37 -7.70 19.16
CA CYS A 224 5.40 -7.36 18.18
C CYS A 224 6.66 -8.20 18.36
N LEU A 225 7.04 -8.51 19.63
CA LEU A 225 8.12 -9.42 19.91
C LEU A 225 7.79 -10.86 19.48
N LEU A 226 6.54 -11.30 19.69
CA LEU A 226 6.09 -12.60 19.21
C LEU A 226 6.15 -12.71 17.70
N GLU A 227 5.73 -11.68 16.94
CA GLU A 227 5.88 -11.68 15.46
C GLU A 227 7.36 -11.82 15.06
N ALA A 228 8.28 -11.12 15.72
CA ALA A 228 9.72 -11.23 15.45
C ALA A 228 10.23 -12.63 15.74
N LEU A 229 9.87 -13.23 16.90
CA LEU A 229 10.26 -14.58 17.25
C LEU A 229 9.74 -15.64 16.26
N TYR A 230 8.50 -15.49 15.78
CA TYR A 230 7.96 -16.37 14.73
C TYR A 230 8.70 -16.23 13.40
N ALA A 231 9.12 -15.01 13.04
CA ALA A 231 9.93 -14.80 11.84
C ALA A 231 11.33 -15.45 11.98
N ASP A 232 11.96 -15.33 13.16
CA ASP A 232 13.22 -16.03 13.47
C ASP A 232 13.06 -17.56 13.39
N MET A 233 12.01 -18.11 14.01
CA MET A 233 11.72 -19.55 13.97
C MET A 233 11.48 -20.04 12.53
N ALA A 234 10.75 -19.28 11.72
CA ALA A 234 10.51 -19.60 10.32
C ALA A 234 11.82 -19.62 9.52
N THR A 235 12.70 -18.63 9.76
CA THR A 235 14.04 -18.58 9.15
C THR A 235 14.88 -19.80 9.56
N GLN A 236 14.88 -20.18 10.85
CA GLN A 236 15.59 -21.34 11.34
C GLN A 236 15.02 -22.66 10.78
N ALA A 237 13.73 -22.70 10.48
CA ALA A 237 13.09 -23.82 9.80
C ALA A 237 13.37 -23.88 8.28
N GLY A 238 14.19 -22.98 7.76
CA GLY A 238 14.60 -22.95 6.35
C GLY A 238 13.64 -22.22 5.41
N LEU A 239 12.68 -21.46 5.94
CA LEU A 239 11.82 -20.59 5.11
C LEU A 239 12.56 -19.30 4.74
N VAL A 240 12.34 -18.82 3.53
CA VAL A 240 12.87 -17.53 3.08
C VAL A 240 11.99 -16.43 3.63
N ILE A 241 12.46 -15.74 4.66
CA ILE A 241 11.76 -14.61 5.30
C ILE A 241 12.56 -13.34 4.99
N PRO A 242 11.91 -12.23 4.59
CA PRO A 242 12.59 -10.93 4.44
C PRO A 242 13.25 -10.51 5.76
N LYS A 243 14.24 -9.62 5.68
CA LYS A 243 14.84 -9.05 6.89
C LYS A 243 13.76 -8.47 7.78
N HIS A 244 13.87 -8.71 9.08
CA HIS A 244 12.90 -8.25 10.07
C HIS A 244 13.59 -7.69 11.30
N TYR A 245 12.88 -6.85 12.04
CA TYR A 245 13.42 -6.16 13.20
C TYR A 245 12.33 -5.90 14.25
N TYR A 246 12.69 -6.08 15.53
CA TYR A 246 11.85 -5.71 16.66
C TYR A 246 12.24 -4.32 17.16
N PHE A 247 11.33 -3.37 17.08
CA PHE A 247 11.50 -2.01 17.58
C PHE A 247 10.97 -1.89 19.00
N ASN A 248 11.86 -1.76 19.99
CA ASN A 248 11.48 -1.38 21.35
C ASN A 248 11.49 0.14 21.42
N ILE A 249 10.34 0.78 21.16
CA ILE A 249 10.24 2.23 20.97
C ILE A 249 10.39 2.97 22.32
N ASP A 250 9.61 2.54 23.32
CA ASP A 250 9.63 3.09 24.68
C ASP A 250 9.01 2.08 25.69
N SER A 251 8.75 2.52 26.93
CA SER A 251 8.16 1.68 27.97
C SER A 251 6.79 1.08 27.57
N ASN A 252 6.03 1.77 26.75
CA ASN A 252 4.65 1.43 26.41
C ASN A 252 4.50 0.94 24.97
N HIS A 253 5.42 1.31 24.06
CA HIS A 253 5.28 1.10 22.64
C HIS A 253 6.38 0.20 22.09
N ALA A 254 5.99 -0.68 21.19
CA ALA A 254 6.88 -1.48 20.36
C ALA A 254 6.27 -1.64 18.96
N ALA A 255 7.10 -2.07 18.03
CA ALA A 255 6.66 -2.40 16.67
C ALA A 255 7.45 -3.60 16.13
N PHE A 256 6.89 -4.29 15.16
CA PHE A 256 7.54 -5.29 14.34
C PHE A 256 7.73 -4.72 12.94
N GLY A 257 8.94 -4.78 12.41
CA GLY A 257 9.24 -4.36 11.05
C GLY A 257 9.70 -5.50 10.17
N VAL A 258 9.34 -5.41 8.90
CA VAL A 258 9.79 -6.33 7.87
C VAL A 258 10.16 -5.56 6.60
N GLU A 259 11.30 -5.91 6.00
CA GLU A 259 11.74 -5.34 4.72
C GLU A 259 10.72 -5.69 3.64
N ARG A 260 10.38 -4.71 2.79
CA ARG A 260 9.37 -4.90 1.75
C ARG A 260 9.92 -5.77 0.62
N PHE A 261 9.28 -6.88 0.34
CA PHE A 261 9.62 -7.76 -0.77
C PHE A 261 9.11 -7.24 -2.14
N ASP A 262 8.20 -6.29 -2.13
CA ASP A 262 7.66 -5.66 -3.34
C ASP A 262 8.48 -4.44 -3.80
N ARG A 263 9.66 -4.28 -3.25
CA ARG A 263 10.66 -3.27 -3.61
C ARG A 263 12.02 -3.95 -3.75
N VAL A 264 12.59 -3.90 -4.92
CA VAL A 264 13.91 -4.48 -5.19
C VAL A 264 14.91 -3.38 -5.53
N SER A 265 16.09 -3.45 -4.92
CA SER A 265 17.15 -2.51 -5.24
C SER A 265 17.70 -2.79 -6.63
N ASN A 266 17.88 -1.73 -7.42
CA ASN A 266 18.55 -1.76 -8.73
C ASN A 266 20.07 -1.91 -8.59
N GLY A 267 20.55 -2.77 -7.72
CA GLY A 267 21.92 -3.15 -7.54
C GLY A 267 22.93 -1.99 -7.69
N MET A 268 23.64 -1.64 -6.65
CA MET A 268 24.80 -0.74 -6.78
C MET A 268 25.75 -1.33 -7.83
N SER A 269 25.84 -0.71 -9.01
CA SER A 269 27.07 -0.93 -9.78
C SER A 269 28.20 -0.38 -8.92
N ALA A 270 29.25 -1.16 -8.71
CA ALA A 270 30.43 -0.78 -7.89
C ALA A 270 31.13 0.54 -8.30
N GLN A 271 30.55 1.27 -9.23
CA GLN A 271 31.04 2.52 -9.82
C GLN A 271 30.10 3.72 -9.64
N SER A 272 28.86 3.49 -9.12
CA SER A 272 27.89 4.58 -8.87
C SER A 272 27.91 4.93 -7.38
N GLN A 273 28.28 6.16 -7.05
CA GLN A 273 28.17 6.75 -5.71
C GLN A 273 26.72 7.24 -5.41
N SER A 274 25.74 6.83 -6.23
CA SER A 274 24.34 7.20 -6.03
C SER A 274 23.65 6.23 -5.06
N ASN A 275 22.73 6.75 -4.25
CA ASN A 275 21.88 5.97 -3.36
C ASN A 275 21.10 4.88 -4.11
N PRO A 276 20.80 3.73 -3.50
CA PRO A 276 20.04 2.68 -4.13
C PRO A 276 18.65 3.21 -4.52
N THR A 277 18.27 3.04 -5.78
CA THR A 277 16.91 3.22 -6.23
C THR A 277 16.16 1.90 -6.12
N PHE A 278 14.86 1.97 -5.77
CA PHE A 278 14.04 0.78 -5.58
C PHE A 278 13.00 0.67 -6.68
N GLU A 279 13.03 -0.43 -7.39
CA GLU A 279 12.01 -0.78 -8.36
C GLU A 279 10.82 -1.47 -7.70
N ARG A 280 9.65 -1.26 -8.27
CA ARG A 280 8.40 -1.86 -7.80
C ARG A 280 8.22 -3.24 -8.45
N VAL A 281 7.82 -4.21 -7.64
CA VAL A 281 7.47 -5.56 -8.08
C VAL A 281 5.98 -5.75 -8.02
N HIS A 282 5.38 -6.29 -9.07
CA HIS A 282 3.96 -6.63 -9.06
C HIS A 282 3.66 -7.68 -7.99
N ILE A 283 2.63 -7.42 -7.20
CA ILE A 283 2.09 -8.38 -6.24
C ILE A 283 0.60 -8.60 -6.51
N HIS A 284 0.14 -9.80 -6.24
CA HIS A 284 -1.26 -10.16 -6.34
C HIS A 284 -1.60 -11.15 -5.23
N THR A 285 -2.62 -10.87 -4.44
CA THR A 285 -3.08 -11.81 -3.43
C THR A 285 -3.78 -12.99 -4.08
N LEU A 286 -3.76 -14.15 -3.43
CA LEU A 286 -4.51 -15.31 -3.93
C LEU A 286 -6.03 -15.01 -4.01
N ALA A 287 -6.55 -14.25 -3.05
CA ALA A 287 -7.94 -13.81 -3.07
C ALA A 287 -8.26 -12.92 -4.27
N GLY A 288 -7.38 -11.95 -4.60
CA GLY A 288 -7.54 -11.12 -5.79
C GLY A 288 -7.43 -11.90 -7.09
N LEU A 289 -6.45 -12.83 -7.16
CA LEU A 289 -6.20 -13.66 -8.35
C LEU A 289 -7.39 -14.58 -8.70
N LEU A 290 -8.10 -15.07 -7.66
CA LEU A 290 -9.24 -15.98 -7.78
C LEU A 290 -10.59 -15.27 -7.62
N ASP A 291 -10.60 -13.94 -7.45
CA ASP A 291 -11.79 -13.11 -7.15
C ASP A 291 -12.62 -13.70 -6.01
N LEU A 292 -11.95 -13.97 -4.87
CA LEU A 292 -12.56 -14.49 -3.65
C LEU A 292 -12.86 -13.37 -2.65
N ASP A 293 -13.87 -13.57 -1.81
CA ASP A 293 -14.06 -12.69 -0.65
C ASP A 293 -13.11 -13.09 0.47
N PHE A 294 -12.02 -12.34 0.63
CA PHE A 294 -10.98 -12.58 1.63
C PHE A 294 -11.46 -12.53 3.08
N ARG A 295 -12.68 -12.04 3.33
CA ARG A 295 -13.31 -11.99 4.66
C ARG A 295 -14.07 -13.28 5.01
N LEU A 296 -14.32 -14.11 4.02
CA LEU A 296 -15.01 -15.37 4.20
C LEU A 296 -14.01 -16.53 4.15
N PRO A 297 -14.17 -17.55 5.01
CA PRO A 297 -13.38 -18.76 4.87
C PRO A 297 -13.73 -19.44 3.55
N SER A 298 -12.72 -19.73 2.75
CA SER A 298 -12.88 -20.49 1.51
C SER A 298 -12.06 -21.77 1.59
N LEU A 299 -12.67 -22.89 1.20
CA LEU A 299 -12.01 -24.17 0.96
C LEU A 299 -11.92 -24.34 -0.55
N GLU A 300 -10.81 -23.90 -1.13
CA GLU A 300 -10.53 -24.15 -2.53
C GLU A 300 -10.03 -25.59 -2.72
N ASP A 301 -10.60 -26.29 -3.68
CA ASP A 301 -10.08 -27.60 -4.09
C ASP A 301 -8.71 -27.40 -4.73
N ARG A 302 -7.66 -28.03 -4.16
CA ARG A 302 -6.29 -27.98 -4.70
C ARG A 302 -6.20 -28.40 -6.17
N LYS A 303 -7.20 -29.10 -6.69
CA LYS A 303 -7.28 -29.50 -8.12
C LYS A 303 -7.63 -28.34 -9.05
N SER A 304 -8.22 -27.27 -8.51
CA SER A 304 -8.61 -26.07 -9.29
C SER A 304 -7.45 -25.09 -9.50
N VAL A 305 -6.31 -25.31 -8.85
CA VAL A 305 -5.14 -24.37 -8.87
C VAL A 305 -3.98 -24.91 -9.71
N VAL A 306 -4.13 -26.09 -10.31
CA VAL A 306 -3.09 -26.70 -11.16
C VAL A 306 -3.45 -26.58 -12.63
#